data_3d258c128b853f24c7d179dc1403d9e6
#
_entry.id   3d258c128b853f24c7d179dc1403d9e6
#
_cell.length_a   1.000
_cell.length_b   1.000
_cell.length_c   1.000
_cell.angle_alpha   90.00
_cell.angle_beta   90.00
_cell.angle_gamma   90.00
#
_symmetry.space_group_name_H-M   'P 1'
#
loop_
_entity.id
_entity.type
_entity.pdbx_description
1 polymer ?
#
loop_
_entity_poly.entity_id
_entity_poly.type
_entity_poly.pdbx_seq_one_letter_code
_entity_poly.pdbx_strand_id
1 'polypeptide(L)'
;MLKKRIKELSVRRRTYGETALDRVHSKELEKMLMSVQQTQSYLLSNYLAEFDDDLEDLEELEMILLLRYQELKFSSPGSYDPLPRLINRHLTIAALTTLNVDICLTFRFRKADQLRQVFIGYQFPERFTSTHRHSFQGEEVFLAGLYRLHHVNVFGDIGWQHLFGWDQPRASRAFALFIDFMYSHWFYLVNDNLQFWRPYLPHLAEAIRNKLGSLGDVHNSAYDNNGFNVFGFIDNTNLRVCRPGGGPTADGPNAPRNNPLLQRSSYNGWKKFHGYKFQTMHLPNGMTFHVWGACSLRHNDLYTYYESNINELIAQLQSEQQLQYSIYGDSAYAILSESHLAYRYTEPISAAQQLTNNCMSSCRESIEWSYGDCMTHWKMLDFPHGLKVRQMDVENMFLCAVLLNNTYITLNGSNTVEYFDCAPPSFDLWVSQGPRAFN
;
A
#
# COMPACT_ATOMS: atom_id res chain seq x y z
N MET A 1 25.89 19.08 -9.19
CA MET A 1 26.87 18.61 -10.20
C MET A 1 26.22 17.73 -11.27
N LEU A 2 25.38 16.76 -10.91
CA LEU A 2 24.65 15.84 -11.82
C LEU A 2 23.64 16.56 -12.73
N LYS A 3 22.76 17.45 -12.19
CA LYS A 3 21.81 18.27 -12.99
C LYS A 3 22.52 19.09 -14.09
N LYS A 4 23.74 19.61 -13.83
CA LYS A 4 24.53 20.33 -14.83
C LYS A 4 25.04 19.41 -15.95
N ARG A 5 25.49 18.19 -15.60
CA ARG A 5 26.00 17.21 -16.57
C ARG A 5 24.90 16.62 -17.46
N ILE A 6 23.68 16.42 -16.93
CA ILE A 6 22.48 16.02 -17.69
C ILE A 6 22.13 17.10 -18.72
N LYS A 7 22.16 18.38 -18.29
CA LYS A 7 21.90 19.51 -19.19
C LYS A 7 22.96 19.63 -20.29
N GLU A 8 24.23 19.39 -19.98
CA GLU A 8 25.33 19.36 -20.97
C GLU A 8 25.15 18.21 -21.99
N LEU A 9 24.75 17.02 -21.53
CA LEU A 9 24.45 15.87 -22.39
C LEU A 9 23.26 16.16 -23.33
N SER A 10 22.24 16.86 -22.85
CA SER A 10 21.08 17.24 -23.65
C SER A 10 21.40 18.27 -24.74
N VAL A 11 22.39 19.14 -24.51
CA VAL A 11 22.86 20.14 -25.48
C VAL A 11 23.73 19.50 -26.56
N ARG A 12 24.60 18.55 -26.19
CA ARG A 12 25.47 17.81 -27.13
C ARG A 12 24.69 17.00 -28.17
N ARG A 13 23.50 16.46 -27.81
CA ARG A 13 22.64 15.72 -28.75
C ARG A 13 22.17 16.54 -29.94
N ARG A 14 22.04 17.85 -29.80
CA ARG A 14 21.62 18.75 -30.89
C ARG A 14 22.71 19.00 -31.93
N THR A 15 23.96 18.61 -31.65
CA THR A 15 25.12 19.01 -32.44
C THR A 15 25.80 17.86 -33.20
N TYR A 16 25.51 16.57 -32.91
CA TYR A 16 26.20 15.43 -33.51
C TYR A 16 25.21 14.30 -33.87
N GLY A 17 25.42 13.66 -35.04
CA GLY A 17 24.55 12.61 -35.59
C GLY A 17 24.34 11.40 -34.68
N GLU A 18 23.16 10.81 -34.76
CA GLU A 18 22.43 10.09 -33.71
C GLU A 18 22.95 8.71 -33.25
N THR A 19 23.77 7.98 -33.98
CA THR A 19 23.91 6.53 -33.76
C THR A 19 25.07 6.08 -32.85
N ALA A 20 26.22 6.73 -32.88
CA ALA A 20 27.38 6.36 -32.05
C ALA A 20 27.41 7.07 -30.71
N LEU A 21 26.90 8.31 -30.67
CA LEU A 21 26.78 9.10 -29.44
C LEU A 21 25.70 8.53 -28.47
N ASP A 22 24.61 7.97 -28.99
CA ASP A 22 23.54 7.41 -28.18
C ASP A 22 23.97 6.20 -27.35
N ARG A 23 24.90 5.36 -27.86
CA ARG A 23 25.45 4.24 -27.09
C ARG A 23 26.38 4.68 -25.95
N VAL A 24 27.16 5.73 -26.15
CA VAL A 24 28.05 6.29 -25.13
C VAL A 24 27.22 6.98 -24.06
N HIS A 25 26.18 7.72 -24.44
CA HIS A 25 25.27 8.39 -23.52
C HIS A 25 24.45 7.41 -22.69
N SER A 26 23.99 6.29 -23.26
CA SER A 26 23.26 5.25 -22.53
C SER A 26 24.11 4.67 -21.39
N LYS A 27 25.38 4.30 -21.66
CA LYS A 27 26.30 3.78 -20.63
C LYS A 27 26.66 4.82 -19.55
N GLU A 28 26.76 6.08 -19.92
CA GLU A 28 26.98 7.16 -18.94
C GLU A 28 25.77 7.38 -18.06
N LEU A 29 24.55 7.33 -18.60
CA LEU A 29 23.31 7.44 -17.84
C LEU A 29 23.09 6.25 -16.89
N GLU A 30 23.44 5.03 -17.31
CA GLU A 30 23.43 3.85 -16.44
C GLU A 30 24.36 4.03 -15.21
N LYS A 31 25.58 4.52 -15.45
CA LYS A 31 26.52 4.80 -14.35
C LYS A 31 26.02 5.88 -13.41
N MET A 32 25.35 6.90 -13.96
CA MET A 32 24.76 7.98 -13.15
C MET A 32 23.58 7.46 -12.33
N LEU A 33 22.73 6.62 -12.91
CA LEU A 33 21.59 6.00 -12.23
C LEU A 33 22.08 5.11 -11.08
N MET A 34 23.07 4.24 -11.32
CA MET A 34 23.68 3.43 -10.27
C MET A 34 24.27 4.30 -9.14
N SER A 35 24.89 5.43 -9.46
CA SER A 35 25.45 6.35 -8.47
C SER A 35 24.34 7.01 -7.62
N VAL A 36 23.22 7.38 -8.23
CA VAL A 36 22.07 7.96 -7.52
C VAL A 36 21.45 6.92 -6.59
N GLN A 37 21.21 5.71 -7.05
CA GLN A 37 20.66 4.61 -6.25
C GLN A 37 21.57 4.23 -5.07
N GLN A 38 22.90 4.21 -5.27
CA GLN A 38 23.85 3.99 -4.20
C GLN A 38 23.83 5.13 -3.15
N THR A 39 23.67 6.38 -3.60
CA THR A 39 23.58 7.53 -2.69
C THR A 39 22.28 7.52 -1.90
N GLN A 40 21.15 7.19 -2.52
CA GLN A 40 19.87 6.99 -1.84
C GLN A 40 19.96 5.90 -0.77
N SER A 41 20.56 4.74 -1.14
CA SER A 41 20.78 3.63 -0.21
C SER A 41 21.64 4.05 0.99
N TYR A 42 22.68 4.80 0.76
CA TYR A 42 23.56 5.30 1.81
C TYR A 42 22.84 6.29 2.76
N LEU A 43 22.06 7.22 2.22
CA LEU A 43 21.30 8.19 3.02
C LEU A 43 20.21 7.49 3.85
N LEU A 44 19.46 6.59 3.26
CA LEU A 44 18.43 5.82 3.96
C LEU A 44 19.00 4.91 5.04
N SER A 45 20.19 4.34 4.85
CA SER A 45 20.81 3.46 5.85
C SER A 45 21.40 4.18 7.05
N ASN A 46 21.81 5.45 6.89
CA ASN A 46 22.58 6.16 7.92
C ASN A 46 21.85 7.37 8.53
N TYR A 47 20.80 7.93 7.88
CA TYR A 47 20.26 9.24 8.24
C TYR A 47 18.75 9.36 8.09
N LEU A 48 17.99 8.36 8.52
CA LEU A 48 16.52 8.21 8.35
C LEU A 48 15.63 9.40 8.80
N ALA A 49 16.17 10.46 9.39
CA ALA A 49 15.38 11.57 9.94
C ALA A 49 15.88 12.99 9.60
N GLU A 50 17.02 13.15 8.95
CA GLU A 50 17.64 14.49 8.81
C GLU A 50 17.70 15.04 7.36
N PHE A 51 17.34 14.24 6.32
CA PHE A 51 17.55 14.64 4.92
C PHE A 51 16.37 14.29 4.00
N ASP A 52 15.13 14.60 4.40
CA ASP A 52 13.94 14.38 3.57
C ASP A 52 14.02 15.12 2.23
N ASP A 53 14.46 16.38 2.24
CA ASP A 53 14.59 17.21 1.02
C ASP A 53 15.65 16.65 0.04
N ASP A 54 16.76 16.10 0.56
CA ASP A 54 17.81 15.49 -0.27
C ASP A 54 17.36 14.16 -0.89
N LEU A 55 16.48 13.43 -0.20
CA LEU A 55 15.89 12.18 -0.72
C LEU A 55 14.86 12.45 -1.83
N GLU A 56 13.99 13.46 -1.68
CA GLU A 56 13.07 13.90 -2.73
C GLU A 56 13.82 14.36 -3.99
N ASP A 57 14.89 15.13 -3.83
CA ASP A 57 15.75 15.59 -4.93
C ASP A 57 16.42 14.41 -5.67
N LEU A 58 16.80 13.35 -4.96
CA LEU A 58 17.38 12.13 -5.55
C LEU A 58 16.33 11.28 -6.26
N GLU A 59 15.11 11.17 -5.72
CA GLU A 59 13.99 10.47 -6.35
C GLU A 59 13.56 11.18 -7.66
N GLU A 60 13.48 12.51 -7.65
CA GLU A 60 13.22 13.30 -8.85
C GLU A 60 14.32 13.09 -9.91
N LEU A 61 15.57 13.06 -9.47
CA LEU A 61 16.72 12.85 -10.34
C LEU A 61 16.73 11.44 -10.95
N GLU A 62 16.40 10.41 -10.17
CA GLU A 62 16.25 9.04 -10.66
C GLU A 62 15.16 8.96 -11.73
N MET A 63 14.00 9.58 -11.47
CA MET A 63 12.90 9.62 -12.43
C MET A 63 13.30 10.32 -13.74
N ILE A 64 14.00 11.44 -13.66
CA ILE A 64 14.49 12.18 -14.84
C ILE A 64 15.50 11.32 -15.64
N LEU A 65 16.40 10.63 -14.94
CA LEU A 65 17.38 9.73 -15.59
C LEU A 65 16.71 8.54 -16.28
N LEU A 66 15.70 7.95 -15.62
CA LEU A 66 14.90 6.85 -16.18
C LEU A 66 14.12 7.27 -17.42
N LEU A 67 13.44 8.41 -17.36
CA LEU A 67 12.71 8.97 -18.50
C LEU A 67 13.65 9.25 -19.67
N ARG A 68 14.83 9.80 -19.40
CA ARG A 68 15.82 10.12 -20.42
C ARG A 68 16.43 8.88 -21.06
N TYR A 69 16.69 7.86 -20.26
CA TYR A 69 17.14 6.56 -20.76
C TYR A 69 16.08 5.90 -21.66
N GLN A 70 14.81 5.97 -21.27
CA GLN A 70 13.70 5.46 -22.10
C GLN A 70 13.61 6.21 -23.44
N GLU A 71 13.71 7.52 -23.44
CA GLU A 71 13.71 8.33 -24.67
C GLU A 71 14.84 7.93 -25.61
N LEU A 72 16.05 7.73 -25.10
CA LEU A 72 17.20 7.29 -25.91
C LEU A 72 17.01 5.89 -26.47
N LYS A 73 16.39 4.99 -25.70
CA LYS A 73 16.14 3.61 -26.09
C LYS A 73 15.08 3.47 -27.18
N PHE A 74 14.03 4.30 -27.12
CA PHE A 74 12.94 4.27 -28.12
C PHE A 74 13.22 5.08 -29.38
N SER A 75 14.27 5.91 -29.38
CA SER A 75 14.65 6.74 -30.53
C SER A 75 15.49 6.01 -31.58
N SER A 76 15.99 4.82 -31.31
CA SER A 76 16.86 4.07 -32.23
C SER A 76 16.16 2.81 -32.73
N PRO A 77 15.61 2.81 -33.95
CA PRO A 77 15.08 1.58 -34.55
C PRO A 77 16.25 0.64 -34.87
N GLY A 78 16.37 -0.44 -34.11
CA GLY A 78 17.18 -1.59 -34.51
C GLY A 78 18.33 -2.04 -33.61
N SER A 79 18.65 -1.38 -32.50
CA SER A 79 19.65 -1.92 -31.56
C SER A 79 19.07 -2.14 -30.18
N TYR A 80 18.36 -3.23 -30.01
CA TYR A 80 17.96 -3.73 -28.72
C TYR A 80 19.15 -4.50 -28.13
N ASP A 81 20.06 -3.79 -27.45
CA ASP A 81 20.98 -4.44 -26.53
C ASP A 81 20.24 -4.57 -25.18
N PRO A 82 19.76 -5.78 -24.82
CA PRO A 82 19.12 -5.96 -23.53
C PRO A 82 20.14 -5.63 -22.45
N LEU A 83 19.70 -4.87 -21.43
CA LEU A 83 20.50 -4.67 -20.24
C LEU A 83 20.97 -6.03 -19.70
N PRO A 84 22.25 -6.15 -19.31
CA PRO A 84 22.73 -7.37 -18.70
C PRO A 84 21.88 -7.65 -17.46
N ARG A 85 21.26 -8.82 -17.43
CA ARG A 85 20.56 -9.30 -16.24
C ARG A 85 21.57 -9.46 -15.11
N LEU A 86 21.14 -9.17 -13.87
CA LEU A 86 21.96 -9.50 -12.69
C LEU A 86 22.31 -10.99 -12.64
N ILE A 87 21.37 -11.83 -13.12
CA ILE A 87 21.56 -13.27 -13.24
C ILE A 87 20.97 -13.81 -14.56
N ASN A 88 21.60 -14.82 -15.14
CA ASN A 88 21.09 -15.53 -16.32
C ASN A 88 20.06 -16.63 -15.98
N ARG A 89 19.61 -16.69 -14.71
CA ARG A 89 18.66 -17.68 -14.18
C ARG A 89 17.47 -17.00 -13.56
N HIS A 90 16.57 -17.78 -12.97
CA HIS A 90 15.45 -17.27 -12.20
C HIS A 90 15.95 -16.51 -10.97
N LEU A 91 15.32 -15.34 -10.69
CA LEU A 91 15.59 -14.56 -9.49
C LEU A 91 15.00 -15.30 -8.28
N THR A 92 15.83 -15.62 -7.30
CA THR A 92 15.42 -16.26 -6.05
C THR A 92 15.77 -15.38 -4.86
N ILE A 93 15.08 -15.56 -3.74
CA ILE A 93 15.38 -14.84 -2.49
C ILE A 93 16.83 -15.11 -2.04
N ALA A 94 17.32 -16.34 -2.22
CA ALA A 94 18.71 -16.68 -1.91
C ALA A 94 19.71 -15.94 -2.81
N ALA A 95 19.37 -15.71 -4.07
CA ALA A 95 20.24 -14.99 -5.00
C ALA A 95 20.39 -13.51 -4.63
N LEU A 96 19.39 -12.88 -4.01
CA LEU A 96 19.41 -11.45 -3.63
C LEU A 96 20.62 -11.13 -2.73
N THR A 97 20.91 -11.98 -1.76
CA THR A 97 22.07 -11.80 -0.86
C THR A 97 23.38 -11.90 -1.61
N THR A 98 23.50 -12.87 -2.53
CA THR A 98 24.71 -13.07 -3.35
C THR A 98 24.95 -11.92 -4.31
N LEU A 99 23.86 -11.33 -4.82
CA LEU A 99 23.90 -10.21 -5.77
C LEU A 99 24.06 -8.85 -5.07
N ASN A 100 24.13 -8.84 -3.73
CA ASN A 100 24.20 -7.62 -2.93
C ASN A 100 23.07 -6.62 -3.25
N VAL A 101 21.86 -7.15 -3.47
CA VAL A 101 20.66 -6.31 -3.67
C VAL A 101 20.23 -5.74 -2.34
N ASP A 102 19.98 -4.44 -2.27
CA ASP A 102 19.36 -3.82 -1.11
C ASP A 102 17.91 -4.27 -1.00
N ILE A 103 17.65 -5.10 -0.01
CA ILE A 103 16.33 -5.71 0.20
C ILE A 103 15.29 -4.66 0.58
N CYS A 104 15.67 -3.69 1.42
CA CYS A 104 14.75 -2.67 1.90
C CYS A 104 14.35 -1.71 0.79
N LEU A 105 15.30 -1.23 0.02
CA LEU A 105 15.03 -0.34 -1.10
C LEU A 105 14.33 -1.04 -2.27
N THR A 106 14.54 -2.34 -2.43
CA THR A 106 13.99 -3.06 -3.57
C THR A 106 12.63 -3.70 -3.30
N PHE A 107 12.42 -4.22 -2.09
CA PHE A 107 11.24 -5.04 -1.74
C PHE A 107 10.54 -4.59 -0.46
N ARG A 108 11.00 -3.53 0.17
CA ARG A 108 10.50 -2.93 1.41
C ARG A 108 10.79 -3.70 2.70
N PHE A 109 10.98 -4.99 2.68
CA PHE A 109 11.34 -5.75 3.87
C PHE A 109 12.81 -5.54 4.25
N ARG A 110 13.12 -5.58 5.56
CA ARG A 110 14.47 -5.20 6.06
C ARG A 110 15.55 -6.21 5.71
N LYS A 111 15.19 -7.51 5.59
CA LYS A 111 16.15 -8.61 5.42
C LYS A 111 15.59 -9.70 4.51
N ALA A 112 16.48 -10.46 3.84
CA ALA A 112 16.11 -11.60 3.01
C ALA A 112 15.37 -12.70 3.80
N ASP A 113 15.69 -12.88 5.07
CA ASP A 113 15.01 -13.85 5.92
C ASP A 113 13.53 -13.49 6.14
N GLN A 114 13.19 -12.19 6.25
CA GLN A 114 11.81 -11.75 6.30
C GLN A 114 11.08 -12.06 4.98
N LEU A 115 11.71 -11.84 3.82
CA LEU A 115 11.12 -12.23 2.54
C LEU A 115 10.84 -13.73 2.48
N ARG A 116 11.78 -14.55 2.97
CA ARG A 116 11.59 -16.00 3.02
C ARG A 116 10.48 -16.40 3.98
N GLN A 117 10.42 -15.79 5.16
CA GLN A 117 9.34 -16.02 6.13
C GLN A 117 7.98 -15.67 5.53
N VAL A 118 7.86 -14.53 4.85
CA VAL A 118 6.62 -14.09 4.20
C VAL A 118 6.23 -15.01 3.04
N PHE A 119 7.20 -15.40 2.20
CA PHE A 119 6.97 -16.34 1.09
C PHE A 119 6.41 -17.69 1.59
N ILE A 120 7.03 -18.25 2.63
CA ILE A 120 6.62 -19.53 3.23
C ILE A 120 5.28 -19.38 3.97
N GLY A 121 5.13 -18.33 4.78
CA GLY A 121 3.93 -18.10 5.58
C GLY A 121 2.68 -17.92 4.75
N TYR A 122 2.77 -17.21 3.62
CA TYR A 122 1.67 -17.12 2.64
C TYR A 122 1.57 -18.34 1.72
N GLN A 123 2.38 -19.38 1.93
CA GLN A 123 2.32 -20.62 1.15
C GLN A 123 2.31 -20.40 -0.37
N PHE A 124 3.19 -19.51 -0.85
CA PHE A 124 3.31 -19.30 -2.29
C PHE A 124 3.65 -20.63 -2.98
N PRO A 125 2.95 -21.01 -4.07
CA PRO A 125 3.26 -22.23 -4.80
C PRO A 125 4.64 -22.14 -5.46
N GLU A 126 5.28 -23.29 -5.67
CA GLU A 126 6.57 -23.36 -6.36
C GLU A 126 6.49 -22.78 -7.78
N ARG A 127 5.34 -22.96 -8.45
CA ARG A 127 5.08 -22.48 -9.80
C ARG A 127 3.70 -21.89 -9.98
N PHE A 128 3.63 -20.83 -10.77
CA PHE A 128 2.40 -20.26 -11.29
C PHE A 128 2.27 -20.51 -12.77
N THR A 129 1.07 -20.78 -13.24
CA THR A 129 0.75 -20.87 -14.66
C THR A 129 -0.38 -19.88 -14.98
N SER A 130 -0.12 -18.95 -15.89
CA SER A 130 -1.14 -18.01 -16.35
C SER A 130 -2.16 -18.69 -17.26
N THR A 131 -3.31 -18.05 -17.47
CA THR A 131 -4.35 -18.48 -18.42
C THR A 131 -3.82 -18.74 -19.84
N HIS A 132 -2.75 -18.06 -20.23
CA HIS A 132 -2.07 -18.24 -21.52
C HIS A 132 -0.91 -19.24 -21.48
N ARG A 133 -0.87 -20.13 -20.48
CA ARG A 133 0.15 -21.17 -20.29
C ARG A 133 1.59 -20.66 -20.12
N HIS A 134 1.78 -19.38 -19.73
CA HIS A 134 3.09 -18.90 -19.31
C HIS A 134 3.39 -19.39 -17.89
N SER A 135 4.56 -19.99 -17.70
CA SER A 135 5.01 -20.48 -16.39
C SER A 135 5.97 -19.49 -15.74
N PHE A 136 5.83 -19.33 -14.42
CA PHE A 136 6.67 -18.50 -13.56
C PHE A 136 7.07 -19.29 -12.31
N GLN A 137 8.26 -19.05 -11.79
CA GLN A 137 8.64 -19.55 -10.48
C GLN A 137 7.92 -18.76 -9.38
N GLY A 138 7.54 -19.41 -8.30
CA GLY A 138 6.80 -18.78 -7.21
C GLY A 138 7.55 -17.61 -6.56
N GLU A 139 8.85 -17.77 -6.29
CA GLU A 139 9.67 -16.70 -5.74
C GLU A 139 9.75 -15.49 -6.68
N GLU A 140 9.82 -15.71 -8.01
CA GLU A 140 9.80 -14.59 -8.97
C GLU A 140 8.49 -13.83 -8.97
N VAL A 141 7.33 -14.54 -8.87
CA VAL A 141 6.01 -13.89 -8.78
C VAL A 141 5.91 -13.08 -7.51
N PHE A 142 6.34 -13.64 -6.39
CA PHE A 142 6.37 -12.96 -5.09
C PHE A 142 7.23 -11.70 -5.12
N LEU A 143 8.47 -11.81 -5.55
CA LEU A 143 9.40 -10.67 -5.65
C LEU A 143 8.91 -9.62 -6.64
N ALA A 144 8.35 -10.04 -7.79
CA ALA A 144 7.77 -9.12 -8.76
C ALA A 144 6.57 -8.36 -8.20
N GLY A 145 5.74 -9.01 -7.37
CA GLY A 145 4.63 -8.37 -6.68
C GLY A 145 5.08 -7.27 -5.74
N LEU A 146 6.02 -7.58 -4.85
CA LEU A 146 6.59 -6.62 -3.92
C LEU A 146 7.30 -5.46 -4.63
N TYR A 147 8.13 -5.79 -5.63
CA TYR A 147 8.84 -4.79 -6.43
C TYR A 147 7.85 -3.81 -7.08
N ARG A 148 6.79 -4.31 -7.70
CA ARG A 148 5.79 -3.46 -8.36
C ARG A 148 5.02 -2.56 -7.39
N LEU A 149 4.64 -3.07 -6.23
CA LEU A 149 3.92 -2.27 -5.24
C LEU A 149 4.82 -1.21 -4.61
N HIS A 150 6.10 -1.51 -4.43
CA HIS A 150 7.04 -0.58 -3.81
C HIS A 150 7.56 0.49 -4.78
N HIS A 151 7.69 0.18 -6.08
CA HIS A 151 8.23 1.09 -7.07
C HIS A 151 7.16 1.68 -7.99
N VAL A 152 7.23 2.99 -8.23
CA VAL A 152 6.33 3.72 -9.14
C VAL A 152 6.63 3.49 -10.61
N ASN A 153 7.65 2.71 -10.92
CA ASN A 153 8.17 2.47 -12.26
C ASN A 153 7.16 1.81 -13.19
N VAL A 154 7.28 2.08 -14.47
CA VAL A 154 6.47 1.43 -15.52
C VAL A 154 6.95 0.00 -15.72
N PHE A 155 6.04 -0.94 -16.01
CA PHE A 155 6.41 -2.30 -16.40
C PHE A 155 7.39 -2.30 -17.58
N GLY A 156 8.46 -3.07 -17.46
CA GLY A 156 9.49 -3.20 -18.50
C GLY A 156 10.53 -2.08 -18.49
N ASP A 157 10.57 -1.24 -17.46
CA ASP A 157 11.67 -0.29 -17.27
C ASP A 157 13.01 -0.97 -16.94
N ILE A 158 14.03 -0.16 -16.69
CA ILE A 158 15.39 -0.63 -16.38
C ILE A 158 15.41 -1.59 -15.20
N GLY A 159 14.68 -1.28 -14.11
CA GLY A 159 14.65 -2.10 -12.92
C GLY A 159 14.08 -3.50 -13.19
N TRP A 160 13.00 -3.59 -13.96
CA TRP A 160 12.43 -4.87 -14.36
C TRP A 160 13.40 -5.69 -15.23
N GLN A 161 14.07 -5.05 -16.19
CA GLN A 161 15.02 -5.71 -17.07
C GLN A 161 16.27 -6.14 -16.33
N HIS A 162 16.75 -5.31 -15.41
CA HIS A 162 17.95 -5.58 -14.63
C HIS A 162 17.75 -6.72 -13.63
N LEU A 163 16.67 -6.67 -12.84
CA LEU A 163 16.37 -7.69 -11.83
C LEU A 163 15.84 -8.99 -12.44
N PHE A 164 14.80 -8.90 -13.26
CA PHE A 164 14.06 -10.06 -13.75
C PHE A 164 14.40 -10.42 -15.19
N GLY A 165 14.95 -9.49 -15.97
CA GLY A 165 15.17 -9.63 -17.41
C GLY A 165 13.87 -9.82 -18.19
N TRP A 166 12.77 -9.24 -17.72
CA TRP A 166 11.44 -9.40 -18.28
C TRP A 166 11.03 -8.20 -19.11
N ASP A 167 10.28 -8.48 -20.18
CA ASP A 167 9.54 -7.48 -20.92
C ASP A 167 8.28 -7.04 -20.16
N GLN A 168 7.68 -5.96 -20.62
CA GLN A 168 6.47 -5.41 -20.02
C GLN A 168 5.30 -6.42 -19.94
N PRO A 169 4.97 -7.20 -20.99
CA PRO A 169 3.90 -8.18 -20.93
C PRO A 169 4.15 -9.30 -19.90
N ARG A 170 5.40 -9.75 -19.74
CA ARG A 170 5.76 -10.77 -18.76
C ARG A 170 5.65 -10.23 -17.33
N ALA A 171 6.21 -9.04 -17.08
CA ALA A 171 6.13 -8.37 -15.78
C ALA A 171 4.67 -8.12 -15.34
N SER A 172 3.84 -7.62 -16.27
CA SER A 172 2.42 -7.39 -16.00
C SER A 172 1.66 -8.67 -15.64
N ARG A 173 1.94 -9.79 -16.33
CA ARG A 173 1.32 -11.08 -16.01
C ARG A 173 1.76 -11.64 -14.66
N ALA A 174 3.04 -11.54 -14.33
CA ALA A 174 3.52 -11.98 -13.02
C ALA A 174 2.88 -11.18 -11.88
N PHE A 175 2.77 -9.86 -12.06
CA PHE A 175 2.11 -9.00 -11.09
C PHE A 175 0.62 -9.34 -10.93
N ALA A 176 -0.10 -9.60 -12.03
CA ALA A 176 -1.49 -10.02 -11.96
C ALA A 176 -1.65 -11.34 -11.19
N LEU A 177 -0.79 -12.32 -11.41
CA LEU A 177 -0.78 -13.59 -10.66
C LEU A 177 -0.51 -13.38 -9.17
N PHE A 178 0.37 -12.44 -8.81
CA PHE A 178 0.62 -12.09 -7.43
C PHE A 178 -0.62 -11.51 -6.74
N ILE A 179 -1.25 -10.51 -7.37
CA ILE A 179 -2.46 -9.87 -6.82
C ILE A 179 -3.60 -10.88 -6.69
N ASP A 180 -3.85 -11.67 -7.74
CA ASP A 180 -4.89 -12.70 -7.74
C ASP A 180 -4.67 -13.73 -6.62
N PHE A 181 -3.44 -14.22 -6.46
CA PHE A 181 -3.09 -15.16 -5.40
C PHE A 181 -3.31 -14.56 -4.01
N MET A 182 -2.77 -13.36 -3.74
CA MET A 182 -2.89 -12.72 -2.44
C MET A 182 -4.35 -12.41 -2.09
N TYR A 183 -5.10 -11.89 -3.04
CA TYR A 183 -6.51 -11.58 -2.86
C TYR A 183 -7.34 -12.84 -2.63
N SER A 184 -7.25 -13.82 -3.54
CA SER A 184 -8.11 -15.00 -3.51
C SER A 184 -7.86 -15.92 -2.32
N HIS A 185 -6.67 -15.91 -1.72
CA HIS A 185 -6.34 -16.85 -0.65
C HIS A 185 -6.21 -16.18 0.73
N TRP A 186 -5.88 -14.89 0.79
CA TRP A 186 -5.44 -14.26 2.03
C TRP A 186 -6.19 -12.99 2.42
N PHE A 187 -7.01 -12.44 1.51
CA PHE A 187 -7.75 -11.20 1.79
C PHE A 187 -8.67 -11.33 3.01
N TYR A 188 -9.16 -12.53 3.32
CA TYR A 188 -9.98 -12.78 4.50
C TYR A 188 -9.32 -12.32 5.81
N LEU A 189 -7.98 -12.27 5.88
CA LEU A 189 -7.26 -11.81 7.07
C LEU A 189 -7.57 -10.36 7.44
N VAL A 190 -7.95 -9.55 6.47
CA VAL A 190 -8.31 -8.12 6.64
C VAL A 190 -9.78 -7.81 6.30
N ASN A 191 -10.60 -8.83 6.13
CA ASN A 191 -12.03 -8.65 5.84
C ASN A 191 -12.94 -9.47 6.74
N ASP A 192 -12.63 -10.74 6.99
CA ASP A 192 -13.47 -11.66 7.74
C ASP A 192 -12.62 -12.59 8.64
N ASN A 193 -11.89 -11.99 9.58
CA ASN A 193 -11.03 -12.75 10.50
C ASN A 193 -11.42 -12.57 11.98
N LEU A 194 -12.71 -12.47 12.23
CA LEU A 194 -13.26 -12.19 13.55
C LEU A 194 -12.81 -13.22 14.62
N GLN A 195 -12.78 -14.50 14.28
CA GLN A 195 -12.39 -15.58 15.16
C GLN A 195 -10.96 -15.42 15.67
N PHE A 196 -10.07 -14.97 14.80
CA PHE A 196 -8.67 -14.70 15.18
C PHE A 196 -8.58 -13.54 16.18
N TRP A 197 -9.32 -12.44 15.93
CA TRP A 197 -9.21 -11.22 16.72
C TRP A 197 -9.94 -11.27 18.06
N ARG A 198 -10.96 -12.14 18.17
CA ARG A 198 -11.80 -12.23 19.37
C ARG A 198 -11.02 -12.34 20.69
N PRO A 199 -10.01 -13.20 20.84
CA PRO A 199 -9.22 -13.29 22.08
C PRO A 199 -8.37 -12.05 22.37
N TYR A 200 -8.10 -11.21 21.37
CA TYR A 200 -7.29 -10.00 21.54
C TYR A 200 -8.11 -8.77 21.93
N LEU A 201 -9.43 -8.78 21.77
CA LEU A 201 -10.29 -7.61 21.99
C LEU A 201 -10.12 -6.98 23.39
N PRO A 202 -10.03 -7.74 24.49
CA PRO A 202 -9.81 -7.16 25.81
C PRO A 202 -8.50 -6.36 25.87
N HIS A 203 -7.43 -6.92 25.34
CA HIS A 203 -6.11 -6.28 25.32
C HIS A 203 -6.08 -5.03 24.43
N LEU A 204 -6.73 -5.08 23.27
CA LEU A 204 -6.83 -3.94 22.35
C LEU A 204 -7.62 -2.78 22.99
N ALA A 205 -8.75 -3.08 23.64
CA ALA A 205 -9.55 -2.09 24.35
C ALA A 205 -8.80 -1.50 25.56
N GLU A 206 -8.04 -2.32 26.28
CA GLU A 206 -7.19 -1.89 27.40
C GLU A 206 -6.09 -0.93 26.92
N ALA A 207 -5.43 -1.21 25.82
CA ALA A 207 -4.39 -0.35 25.26
C ALA A 207 -4.93 1.05 24.94
N ILE A 208 -6.11 1.16 24.31
CA ILE A 208 -6.77 2.44 24.07
C ILE A 208 -7.11 3.15 25.38
N ARG A 209 -7.66 2.42 26.36
CA ARG A 209 -8.00 2.98 27.67
C ARG A 209 -6.78 3.51 28.41
N ASN A 210 -5.68 2.78 28.42
CA ASN A 210 -4.42 3.19 29.02
C ASN A 210 -3.87 4.45 28.36
N LYS A 211 -3.95 4.53 27.04
CA LYS A 211 -3.54 5.73 26.31
C LYS A 211 -4.40 6.93 26.65
N LEU A 212 -5.73 6.77 26.70
CA LEU A 212 -6.64 7.82 27.11
C LEU A 212 -6.33 8.34 28.52
N GLY A 213 -6.07 7.45 29.48
CA GLY A 213 -5.66 7.80 30.83
C GLY A 213 -4.35 8.60 30.88
N SER A 214 -3.43 8.37 29.95
CA SER A 214 -2.18 9.15 29.83
C SER A 214 -2.37 10.53 29.21
N LEU A 215 -3.40 10.73 28.39
CA LEU A 215 -3.69 12.01 27.72
C LEU A 215 -4.53 12.96 28.59
N GLY A 216 -5.30 12.42 29.54
CA GLY A 216 -6.13 13.19 30.46
C GLY A 216 -6.83 12.29 31.45
N ASP A 217 -7.36 12.86 32.54
CA ASP A 217 -8.15 12.13 33.54
C ASP A 217 -9.55 11.83 32.98
N VAL A 218 -9.65 10.78 32.17
CA VAL A 218 -10.90 10.36 31.50
C VAL A 218 -11.65 9.30 32.33
N HIS A 219 -11.19 9.00 33.56
CA HIS A 219 -11.72 7.93 34.42
C HIS A 219 -13.20 8.09 34.82
N ASN A 220 -13.79 9.28 34.63
CA ASN A 220 -15.22 9.55 34.84
C ASN A 220 -15.96 9.79 33.52
N SER A 221 -15.46 9.32 32.40
CA SER A 221 -16.13 9.44 31.11
C SER A 221 -17.35 8.51 31.04
N ALA A 222 -18.35 8.88 30.23
CA ALA A 222 -19.51 8.05 29.97
C ALA A 222 -19.16 6.66 29.37
N TYR A 223 -17.92 6.46 28.93
CA TYR A 223 -17.42 5.17 28.46
C TYR A 223 -17.33 4.13 29.57
N ASP A 224 -16.87 4.50 30.77
CA ASP A 224 -16.78 3.55 31.89
C ASP A 224 -18.16 3.21 32.46
N ASN A 225 -19.10 4.15 32.42
CA ASN A 225 -20.45 3.97 32.98
C ASN A 225 -21.36 3.12 32.10
N ASN A 226 -21.07 3.00 30.79
CA ASN A 226 -21.88 2.22 29.83
C ASN A 226 -21.30 0.83 29.48
N GLY A 227 -20.16 0.43 30.06
CA GLY A 227 -19.56 -0.89 29.83
C GLY A 227 -19.02 -1.13 28.42
N PHE A 228 -18.94 -0.09 27.61
CA PHE A 228 -18.42 -0.21 26.24
C PHE A 228 -16.90 -0.11 26.20
N ASN A 229 -16.28 -1.03 25.49
CA ASN A 229 -14.84 -1.05 25.28
C ASN A 229 -14.52 -0.73 23.82
N VAL A 230 -13.95 0.45 23.57
CA VAL A 230 -13.45 0.81 22.23
C VAL A 230 -12.18 0.00 21.96
N PHE A 231 -12.18 -0.80 20.91
CA PHE A 231 -11.05 -1.66 20.56
C PHE A 231 -10.36 -1.25 19.26
N GLY A 232 -10.91 -0.30 18.51
CA GLY A 232 -10.35 0.17 17.27
C GLY A 232 -11.03 1.42 16.73
N PHE A 233 -10.49 1.92 15.63
CA PHE A 233 -10.89 3.16 14.99
C PHE A 233 -11.32 2.91 13.55
N ILE A 234 -12.39 3.58 13.10
CA ILE A 234 -12.90 3.48 11.73
C ILE A 234 -12.77 4.82 11.02
N ASP A 235 -12.34 4.77 9.77
CA ASP A 235 -12.29 5.92 8.88
C ASP A 235 -12.35 5.50 7.41
N ASN A 236 -12.54 6.49 6.53
CA ASN A 236 -12.51 6.31 5.09
C ASN A 236 -11.26 6.95 4.47
N THR A 237 -10.59 6.19 3.61
CA THR A 237 -9.50 6.73 2.78
C THR A 237 -9.91 6.80 1.31
N ASN A 238 -9.27 7.70 0.57
CA ASN A 238 -9.50 7.88 -0.85
C ASN A 238 -8.23 7.58 -1.62
N LEU A 239 -8.23 6.49 -2.36
CA LEU A 239 -7.15 6.16 -3.29
C LEU A 239 -7.33 6.97 -4.58
N ARG A 240 -6.40 7.87 -4.84
CA ARG A 240 -6.39 8.66 -6.07
C ARG A 240 -5.96 7.79 -7.25
N VAL A 241 -6.64 7.93 -8.39
CA VAL A 241 -6.33 7.17 -9.61
C VAL A 241 -6.20 8.10 -10.81
N CYS A 242 -5.62 7.58 -11.89
CA CYS A 242 -5.62 8.27 -13.18
C CYS A 242 -7.07 8.56 -13.62
N ARG A 243 -7.31 9.74 -14.19
CA ARG A 243 -8.62 10.05 -14.77
C ARG A 243 -9.00 8.93 -15.75
N PRO A 244 -10.15 8.28 -15.56
CA PRO A 244 -10.59 7.24 -16.49
C PRO A 244 -10.74 7.80 -17.91
N GLY A 245 -9.90 7.28 -18.82
CA GLY A 245 -9.97 7.63 -20.24
C GLY A 245 -11.00 6.80 -20.98
N GLY A 246 -11.35 7.23 -22.19
CA GLY A 246 -12.08 6.38 -23.14
C GLY A 246 -11.07 5.71 -24.05
N GLY A 247 -10.98 4.40 -23.95
CA GLY A 247 -10.24 3.54 -24.88
C GLY A 247 -11.11 2.36 -25.29
N PRO A 248 -10.77 1.59 -26.33
CA PRO A 248 -11.41 0.32 -26.61
C PRO A 248 -11.14 -0.61 -25.43
N THR A 249 -12.16 -0.80 -24.61
CA THR A 249 -12.15 -1.67 -23.44
C THR A 249 -13.14 -2.80 -23.64
N ALA A 250 -13.34 -3.64 -22.64
CA ALA A 250 -14.24 -4.80 -22.65
C ALA A 250 -15.65 -4.57 -23.22
N ASP A 251 -16.07 -3.30 -23.38
CA ASP A 251 -17.35 -2.90 -23.98
C ASP A 251 -17.34 -2.93 -25.53
N GLY A 252 -16.21 -3.35 -26.15
CA GLY A 252 -16.08 -3.53 -27.60
C GLY A 252 -15.50 -2.31 -28.35
N PRO A 253 -15.17 -2.46 -29.64
CA PRO A 253 -14.51 -1.44 -30.46
C PRO A 253 -15.36 -0.18 -30.70
N ASN A 254 -16.66 -0.23 -30.44
CA ASN A 254 -17.61 0.88 -30.59
C ASN A 254 -17.95 1.59 -29.27
N ALA A 255 -17.30 1.20 -28.14
CA ALA A 255 -17.53 1.89 -26.88
C ALA A 255 -17.14 3.37 -26.97
N PRO A 256 -17.95 4.29 -26.41
CA PRO A 256 -17.65 5.71 -26.47
C PRO A 256 -16.27 5.98 -25.86
N ARG A 257 -15.44 6.71 -26.60
CA ARG A 257 -14.07 7.08 -26.19
C ARG A 257 -13.98 7.79 -24.83
N ASN A 258 -15.09 8.35 -24.36
CA ASN A 258 -15.26 8.88 -23.02
C ASN A 258 -16.35 8.10 -22.31
N ASN A 259 -16.06 7.47 -21.17
CA ASN A 259 -17.08 6.90 -20.31
C ASN A 259 -17.50 7.95 -19.26
N PRO A 260 -18.53 8.76 -19.53
CA PRO A 260 -18.93 9.84 -18.63
C PRO A 260 -19.46 9.32 -17.30
N LEU A 261 -20.01 8.11 -17.26
CA LEU A 261 -20.50 7.48 -16.02
C LEU A 261 -19.34 7.12 -15.10
N LEU A 262 -18.31 6.45 -15.62
CA LEU A 262 -17.13 6.08 -14.82
C LEU A 262 -16.36 7.32 -14.36
N GLN A 263 -16.21 8.33 -15.23
CA GLN A 263 -15.58 9.59 -14.83
C GLN A 263 -16.38 10.32 -13.75
N ARG A 264 -17.71 10.32 -13.84
CA ARG A 264 -18.58 10.94 -12.82
C ARG A 264 -18.56 10.16 -11.51
N SER A 265 -18.63 8.84 -11.54
CA SER A 265 -18.62 7.99 -10.33
C SER A 265 -17.29 8.04 -9.58
N SER A 266 -16.17 8.14 -10.30
CA SER A 266 -14.84 8.21 -9.71
C SER A 266 -14.38 9.62 -9.33
N TYR A 267 -15.13 10.69 -9.68
CA TYR A 267 -14.72 12.06 -9.42
C TYR A 267 -15.25 12.61 -8.09
N ASN A 268 -14.33 13.11 -7.27
CA ASN A 268 -14.67 13.89 -6.09
C ASN A 268 -14.59 15.39 -6.38
N GLY A 269 -15.74 16.05 -6.37
CA GLY A 269 -15.83 17.49 -6.67
C GLY A 269 -15.20 18.39 -5.59
N TRP A 270 -15.14 17.94 -4.35
CA TRP A 270 -14.50 18.66 -3.25
C TRP A 270 -12.98 18.57 -3.34
N LYS A 271 -12.46 17.34 -3.43
CA LYS A 271 -11.01 17.06 -3.51
C LYS A 271 -10.42 17.25 -4.92
N LYS A 272 -11.28 17.45 -5.94
CA LYS A 272 -10.92 17.72 -7.36
C LYS A 272 -10.03 16.65 -8.01
N PHE A 273 -10.21 15.36 -7.66
CA PHE A 273 -9.53 14.25 -8.30
C PHE A 273 -10.46 13.05 -8.55
N HIS A 274 -9.99 12.11 -9.37
CA HIS A 274 -10.60 10.81 -9.58
C HIS A 274 -10.00 9.77 -8.65
N GLY A 275 -10.82 8.87 -8.10
CA GLY A 275 -10.35 7.83 -7.20
C GLY A 275 -11.43 6.85 -6.78
N TYR A 276 -11.05 6.00 -5.84
CA TYR A 276 -11.92 5.08 -5.12
C TYR A 276 -11.89 5.37 -3.63
N LYS A 277 -13.02 5.13 -2.97
CA LYS A 277 -13.13 5.22 -1.52
C LYS A 277 -13.04 3.82 -0.94
N PHE A 278 -12.28 3.69 0.15
CA PHE A 278 -12.18 2.50 0.98
C PHE A 278 -12.48 2.86 2.42
N GLN A 279 -13.25 2.02 3.11
CA GLN A 279 -13.41 2.08 4.54
C GLN A 279 -12.42 1.12 5.18
N THR A 280 -11.75 1.56 6.23
CA THR A 280 -10.85 0.72 7.00
C THR A 280 -11.13 0.84 8.48
N MET A 281 -10.82 -0.21 9.20
CA MET A 281 -10.83 -0.24 10.65
C MET A 281 -9.45 -0.64 11.15
N HIS A 282 -8.86 0.21 11.97
CA HIS A 282 -7.51 0.05 12.51
C HIS A 282 -7.54 -0.26 14.00
N LEU A 283 -6.59 -1.06 14.42
CA LEU A 283 -6.38 -1.49 15.79
C LEU A 283 -5.22 -0.72 16.44
N PRO A 284 -5.17 -0.61 17.77
CA PRO A 284 -4.07 0.06 18.48
C PRO A 284 -2.71 -0.65 18.33
N ASN A 285 -2.69 -1.90 17.88
CA ASN A 285 -1.46 -2.60 17.50
C ASN A 285 -0.97 -2.29 16.08
N GLY A 286 -1.51 -1.23 15.46
CA GLY A 286 -1.13 -0.75 14.12
C GLY A 286 -1.74 -1.53 12.96
N MET A 287 -2.34 -2.70 13.18
CA MET A 287 -2.88 -3.54 12.12
C MET A 287 -4.27 -3.07 11.66
N THR A 288 -4.55 -3.25 10.40
CA THR A 288 -5.89 -3.11 9.84
C THR A 288 -6.68 -4.38 10.11
N PHE A 289 -7.78 -4.24 10.83
CA PHE A 289 -8.69 -5.33 11.17
C PHE A 289 -9.65 -5.64 10.03
N HIS A 290 -10.19 -4.60 9.40
CA HIS A 290 -11.20 -4.71 8.35
C HIS A 290 -10.96 -3.66 7.29
N VAL A 291 -11.11 -4.03 6.02
CA VAL A 291 -11.11 -3.13 4.87
C VAL A 291 -12.23 -3.49 3.91
N TRP A 292 -12.96 -2.48 3.47
CA TRP A 292 -14.05 -2.62 2.50
C TRP A 292 -13.96 -1.53 1.42
N GLY A 293 -14.31 -1.86 0.20
CA GLY A 293 -14.28 -1.02 -1.01
C GLY A 293 -13.78 -1.89 -2.16
N ALA A 294 -13.64 -1.35 -3.35
CA ALA A 294 -13.68 0.06 -3.72
C ALA A 294 -15.11 0.54 -4.00
N CYS A 295 -15.41 1.74 -3.59
CA CYS A 295 -16.67 2.36 -3.98
C CYS A 295 -16.48 3.77 -4.57
N SER A 296 -17.54 4.33 -5.11
CA SER A 296 -17.53 5.68 -5.68
C SER A 296 -17.18 6.74 -4.63
N LEU A 297 -16.31 7.70 -5.00
CA LEU A 297 -15.97 8.86 -4.16
C LEU A 297 -17.16 9.78 -3.86
N ARG A 298 -18.32 9.54 -4.44
CA ARG A 298 -19.55 10.31 -4.22
C ARG A 298 -20.33 9.84 -3.00
N HIS A 299 -20.09 8.61 -2.57
CA HIS A 299 -20.73 8.06 -1.38
C HIS A 299 -20.17 8.71 -0.11
N ASN A 300 -21.06 8.96 0.85
CA ASN A 300 -20.66 9.41 2.18
C ASN A 300 -20.14 8.25 3.05
N ASP A 301 -19.66 8.56 4.24
CA ASP A 301 -19.05 7.58 5.13
C ASP A 301 -20.07 6.64 5.76
N LEU A 302 -21.32 7.08 5.93
CA LEU A 302 -22.41 6.23 6.37
C LEU A 302 -22.78 5.16 5.33
N TYR A 303 -22.74 5.50 4.04
CA TYR A 303 -22.98 4.52 2.99
C TYR A 303 -21.93 3.38 3.06
N THR A 304 -20.66 3.73 3.18
CA THR A 304 -19.59 2.72 3.28
C THR A 304 -19.74 1.88 4.55
N TYR A 305 -20.18 2.46 5.65
CA TYR A 305 -20.43 1.74 6.89
C TYR A 305 -21.51 0.66 6.75
N TYR A 306 -22.64 1.00 6.15
CA TYR A 306 -23.73 0.04 5.97
C TYR A 306 -23.40 -1.05 4.93
N GLU A 307 -22.75 -0.70 3.83
CA GLU A 307 -22.39 -1.64 2.78
C GLU A 307 -21.22 -2.57 3.18
N SER A 308 -20.40 -2.16 4.13
CA SER A 308 -19.25 -2.97 4.59
C SER A 308 -19.63 -4.09 5.55
N ASN A 309 -20.87 -4.16 6.00
CA ASN A 309 -21.37 -5.10 7.02
C ASN A 309 -20.58 -5.06 8.35
N ILE A 310 -19.83 -4.00 8.61
CA ILE A 310 -19.03 -3.87 9.85
C ILE A 310 -19.91 -3.85 11.10
N ASN A 311 -21.12 -3.31 11.00
CA ASN A 311 -22.14 -3.35 12.05
C ASN A 311 -22.55 -4.79 12.42
N GLU A 312 -22.70 -5.69 11.45
CA GLU A 312 -23.01 -7.10 11.69
C GLU A 312 -21.83 -7.81 12.36
N LEU A 313 -20.61 -7.51 11.93
CA LEU A 313 -19.40 -8.05 12.56
C LEU A 313 -19.30 -7.60 14.04
N ILE A 314 -19.56 -6.35 14.35
CA ILE A 314 -19.56 -5.83 15.71
C ILE A 314 -20.69 -6.45 16.54
N ALA A 315 -21.89 -6.59 15.96
CA ALA A 315 -23.02 -7.25 16.62
C ALA A 315 -22.72 -8.71 16.96
N GLN A 316 -22.03 -9.45 16.08
CA GLN A 316 -21.56 -10.80 16.36
C GLN A 316 -20.56 -10.85 17.51
N LEU A 317 -19.64 -9.87 17.59
CA LEU A 317 -18.72 -9.75 18.72
C LEU A 317 -19.46 -9.53 20.04
N GLN A 318 -20.53 -8.73 20.04
CA GLN A 318 -21.32 -8.41 21.22
C GLN A 318 -22.20 -9.59 21.68
N SER A 319 -22.81 -10.34 20.74
CA SER A 319 -23.74 -11.44 21.07
C SER A 319 -23.08 -12.60 21.79
N GLU A 320 -21.78 -12.80 21.61
CA GLU A 320 -21.05 -13.96 22.15
C GLU A 320 -20.21 -13.66 23.41
N GLN A 321 -20.11 -12.38 23.79
CA GLN A 321 -19.36 -11.95 24.96
C GLN A 321 -20.23 -11.12 25.91
N GLN A 322 -20.03 -11.27 27.20
CA GLN A 322 -20.71 -10.42 28.21
C GLN A 322 -20.27 -8.96 28.18
N LEU A 323 -19.12 -8.66 27.53
CA LEU A 323 -18.58 -7.33 27.37
C LEU A 323 -19.04 -6.76 26.01
N GLN A 324 -19.51 -5.53 26.04
CA GLN A 324 -19.84 -4.79 24.83
C GLN A 324 -18.59 -4.13 24.28
N TYR A 325 -18.22 -4.48 23.06
CA TYR A 325 -17.11 -3.86 22.33
C TYR A 325 -17.64 -2.88 21.29
N SER A 326 -16.88 -1.81 21.05
CA SER A 326 -17.24 -0.76 20.11
C SER A 326 -16.03 -0.25 19.34
N ILE A 327 -16.31 0.48 18.28
CA ILE A 327 -15.32 1.21 17.47
C ILE A 327 -15.56 2.71 17.61
N TYR A 328 -14.51 3.50 17.36
CA TYR A 328 -14.61 4.96 17.36
C TYR A 328 -14.32 5.52 15.97
N GLY A 329 -15.23 6.35 15.45
CA GLY A 329 -15.14 7.05 14.19
C GLY A 329 -15.19 8.57 14.35
N ASP A 330 -15.15 9.29 13.22
CA ASP A 330 -15.36 10.73 13.22
C ASP A 330 -16.85 11.10 13.41
N SER A 331 -17.14 12.39 13.42
CA SER A 331 -18.51 12.89 13.61
C SER A 331 -19.50 12.48 12.52
N ALA A 332 -19.05 12.02 11.35
CA ALA A 332 -19.91 11.52 10.29
C ALA A 332 -20.62 10.23 10.69
N TYR A 333 -19.98 9.41 11.55
CA TYR A 333 -20.57 8.17 12.08
C TYR A 333 -21.49 8.39 13.29
N ALA A 334 -21.66 9.63 13.76
CA ALA A 334 -22.37 9.99 15.00
C ALA A 334 -23.88 9.69 15.01
N ILE A 335 -24.43 9.09 13.95
CA ILE A 335 -25.87 8.73 13.86
C ILE A 335 -26.12 7.29 14.31
N LEU A 336 -25.06 6.50 14.49
CA LEU A 336 -25.15 5.06 14.74
C LEU A 336 -25.22 4.77 16.25
N SER A 337 -26.25 4.04 16.67
CA SER A 337 -26.48 3.71 18.08
C SER A 337 -25.50 2.65 18.65
N GLU A 338 -24.80 1.94 17.79
CA GLU A 338 -24.00 0.76 18.12
C GLU A 338 -22.48 1.03 18.11
N SER A 339 -22.07 2.19 17.61
CA SER A 339 -20.69 2.64 17.64
C SER A 339 -20.53 3.78 18.64
N HIS A 340 -19.51 3.73 19.48
CA HIS A 340 -19.17 4.88 20.32
C HIS A 340 -18.54 5.97 19.46
N LEU A 341 -19.12 7.12 19.56
CA LEU A 341 -18.87 8.26 18.73
C LEU A 341 -18.61 9.45 19.60
N ALA A 342 -17.92 10.42 19.01
CA ALA A 342 -17.76 11.71 19.62
C ALA A 342 -19.10 12.24 20.13
N TYR A 343 -19.11 12.77 21.35
CA TYR A 343 -20.28 13.50 21.87
C TYR A 343 -20.63 14.62 20.89
N ARG A 344 -21.92 14.73 20.55
CA ARG A 344 -22.37 15.73 19.57
C ARG A 344 -22.36 17.13 20.14
N TYR A 345 -21.92 18.08 19.35
CA TYR A 345 -22.00 19.50 19.65
C TYR A 345 -23.41 20.10 19.44
N THR A 346 -24.42 19.30 19.07
CA THR A 346 -25.80 19.76 18.92
C THR A 346 -26.51 20.04 20.25
N GLU A 347 -25.96 19.52 21.36
CA GLU A 347 -26.40 19.80 22.72
C GLU A 347 -25.21 20.33 23.53
N PRO A 348 -25.48 21.10 24.62
CA PRO A 348 -24.40 21.53 25.50
C PRO A 348 -23.69 20.28 26.07
N ILE A 349 -22.44 20.07 25.70
CA ILE A 349 -21.62 18.98 26.24
C ILE A 349 -20.85 19.45 27.46
N SER A 350 -20.70 18.57 28.47
CA SER A 350 -19.93 18.86 29.68
C SER A 350 -18.42 18.98 29.35
N ALA A 351 -17.68 19.62 30.26
CA ALA A 351 -16.22 19.72 30.16
C ALA A 351 -15.56 18.33 30.12
N ALA A 352 -16.10 17.34 30.84
CA ALA A 352 -15.59 15.95 30.79
C ALA A 352 -15.84 15.29 29.43
N GLN A 353 -17.03 15.48 28.86
CA GLN A 353 -17.33 14.98 27.50
C GLN A 353 -16.46 15.63 26.44
N GLN A 354 -16.17 16.93 26.55
CA GLN A 354 -15.27 17.65 25.68
C GLN A 354 -13.83 17.09 25.79
N LEU A 355 -13.35 16.84 27.01
CA LEU A 355 -12.05 16.26 27.26
C LEU A 355 -11.95 14.85 26.61
N THR A 356 -12.99 14.02 26.81
CA THR A 356 -13.08 12.69 26.19
C THR A 356 -13.02 12.78 24.66
N ASN A 357 -13.79 13.68 24.05
CA ASN A 357 -13.75 13.89 22.60
C ASN A 357 -12.35 14.27 22.10
N ASN A 358 -11.67 15.17 22.81
CA ASN A 358 -10.32 15.60 22.44
C ASN A 358 -9.31 14.44 22.54
N CYS A 359 -9.33 13.69 23.64
CA CYS A 359 -8.43 12.55 23.82
C CYS A 359 -8.69 11.42 22.80
N MET A 360 -9.97 11.10 22.53
CA MET A 360 -10.34 10.10 21.54
C MET A 360 -9.98 10.53 20.12
N SER A 361 -10.15 11.82 19.79
CA SER A 361 -9.73 12.36 18.49
C SER A 361 -8.22 12.24 18.30
N SER A 362 -7.44 12.53 19.35
CA SER A 362 -5.98 12.35 19.33
C SER A 362 -5.57 10.87 19.13
N CYS A 363 -6.26 9.94 19.80
CA CYS A 363 -6.03 8.51 19.57
C CYS A 363 -6.39 8.09 18.12
N ARG A 364 -7.47 8.65 17.55
CA ARG A 364 -7.92 8.35 16.19
C ARG A 364 -6.92 8.83 15.12
N GLU A 365 -6.15 9.89 15.38
CA GLU A 365 -5.09 10.35 14.45
C GLU A 365 -4.12 9.24 14.08
N SER A 366 -3.97 8.20 14.91
CA SER A 366 -3.16 7.02 14.57
C SER A 366 -3.60 6.29 13.30
N ILE A 367 -4.86 6.45 12.86
CA ILE A 367 -5.33 5.93 11.56
C ILE A 367 -4.61 6.62 10.41
N GLU A 368 -4.40 7.92 10.51
CA GLU A 368 -3.72 8.69 9.46
C GLU A 368 -2.27 8.22 9.30
N TRP A 369 -1.60 7.87 10.41
CA TRP A 369 -0.27 7.27 10.36
C TRP A 369 -0.27 5.92 9.65
N SER A 370 -1.27 5.06 9.93
CA SER A 370 -1.39 3.76 9.25
C SER A 370 -1.61 3.90 7.76
N TYR A 371 -2.37 4.91 7.31
CA TYR A 371 -2.49 5.23 5.89
C TYR A 371 -1.17 5.74 5.30
N GLY A 372 -0.51 6.67 6.01
CA GLY A 372 0.80 7.19 5.63
C GLY A 372 1.83 6.08 5.47
N ASP A 373 1.91 5.16 6.44
CA ASP A 373 2.78 4.00 6.40
C ASP A 373 2.48 3.10 5.19
N CYS A 374 1.20 2.79 4.94
CA CYS A 374 0.79 1.96 3.79
C CYS A 374 1.20 2.59 2.45
N MET A 375 0.97 3.91 2.27
CA MET A 375 1.34 4.62 1.05
C MET A 375 2.86 4.74 0.89
N THR A 376 3.58 4.98 1.97
CA THR A 376 5.06 5.05 1.98
C THR A 376 5.69 3.70 1.71
N HIS A 377 5.12 2.61 2.27
CA HIS A 377 5.60 1.26 2.02
C HIS A 377 5.33 0.82 0.58
N TRP A 378 4.15 1.13 0.05
CA TRP A 378 3.69 0.69 -1.26
C TRP A 378 3.47 1.90 -2.17
N LYS A 379 4.55 2.59 -2.49
CA LYS A 379 4.60 3.86 -3.24
C LYS A 379 3.81 3.87 -4.55
N MET A 380 3.57 2.69 -5.15
CA MET A 380 2.71 2.58 -6.34
C MET A 380 1.28 3.09 -6.10
N LEU A 381 0.78 2.99 -4.86
CA LEU A 381 -0.55 3.49 -4.49
C LEU A 381 -0.61 5.02 -4.48
N ASP A 382 0.50 5.69 -4.20
CA ASP A 382 0.61 7.16 -4.23
C ASP A 382 1.01 7.71 -5.61
N PHE A 383 1.01 6.87 -6.64
CA PHE A 383 1.30 7.27 -8.01
C PHE A 383 0.06 7.20 -8.91
N PRO A 384 -0.85 8.19 -8.86
CA PRO A 384 -2.14 8.17 -9.56
C PRO A 384 -2.03 7.97 -11.07
N HIS A 385 -0.97 8.50 -11.70
CA HIS A 385 -0.75 8.35 -13.15
C HIS A 385 -0.49 6.90 -13.56
N GLY A 386 0.02 6.07 -12.65
CA GLY A 386 0.22 4.63 -12.84
C GLY A 386 -1.02 3.80 -12.56
N LEU A 387 -1.96 4.32 -11.77
CA LEU A 387 -3.20 3.61 -11.37
C LEU A 387 -4.30 3.82 -12.41
N LYS A 388 -4.24 3.04 -13.48
CA LYS A 388 -5.16 3.15 -14.62
C LYS A 388 -6.34 2.20 -14.44
N VAL A 389 -7.48 2.77 -14.08
CA VAL A 389 -8.77 2.05 -13.97
C VAL A 389 -9.06 1.31 -15.27
N ARG A 390 -9.54 0.07 -15.19
CA ARG A 390 -9.80 -0.88 -16.28
C ARG A 390 -8.56 -1.48 -16.98
N GLN A 391 -7.36 -0.96 -16.74
CA GLN A 391 -6.12 -1.57 -17.24
C GLN A 391 -5.39 -2.35 -16.15
N MET A 392 -5.67 -2.02 -14.91
CA MET A 392 -5.11 -2.66 -13.72
C MET A 392 -6.24 -2.88 -12.71
N ASP A 393 -6.10 -3.91 -11.92
CA ASP A 393 -6.96 -4.18 -10.79
C ASP A 393 -6.54 -3.34 -9.57
N VAL A 394 -6.87 -2.05 -9.66
CA VAL A 394 -6.46 -1.05 -8.65
C VAL A 394 -7.08 -1.33 -7.30
N GLU A 395 -8.29 -1.89 -7.30
CA GLU A 395 -8.99 -2.29 -6.09
C GLU A 395 -8.22 -3.35 -5.32
N ASN A 396 -7.98 -4.50 -5.93
CA ASN A 396 -7.26 -5.59 -5.29
C ASN A 396 -5.79 -5.22 -5.00
N MET A 397 -5.19 -4.31 -5.77
CA MET A 397 -3.87 -3.76 -5.42
C MET A 397 -3.87 -3.06 -4.06
N PHE A 398 -4.87 -2.21 -3.78
CA PHE A 398 -4.98 -1.54 -2.49
C PHE A 398 -5.22 -2.55 -1.36
N LEU A 399 -6.13 -3.50 -1.56
CA LEU A 399 -6.44 -4.54 -0.58
C LEU A 399 -5.21 -5.42 -0.27
N CYS A 400 -4.46 -5.82 -1.29
CA CYS A 400 -3.19 -6.54 -1.12
C CYS A 400 -2.13 -5.70 -0.39
N ALA A 401 -2.06 -4.41 -0.67
CA ALA A 401 -1.12 -3.53 0.01
C ALA A 401 -1.44 -3.36 1.50
N VAL A 402 -2.72 -3.26 1.87
CA VAL A 402 -3.15 -3.28 3.28
C VAL A 402 -2.75 -4.59 3.96
N LEU A 403 -2.96 -5.72 3.31
CA LEU A 403 -2.55 -7.04 3.81
C LEU A 403 -1.03 -7.12 4.02
N LEU A 404 -0.26 -6.65 3.06
CA LEU A 404 1.21 -6.60 3.15
C LEU A 404 1.69 -5.58 4.19
N ASN A 405 0.96 -4.49 4.41
CA ASN A 405 1.28 -3.54 5.47
C ASN A 405 1.10 -4.18 6.85
N ASN A 406 0.04 -4.94 7.07
CA ASN A 406 -0.12 -5.75 8.26
C ASN A 406 1.06 -6.74 8.43
N THR A 407 1.46 -7.41 7.34
CA THR A 407 2.65 -8.29 7.35
C THR A 407 3.90 -7.53 7.80
N TYR A 408 4.12 -6.34 7.26
CA TYR A 408 5.26 -5.50 7.64
C TYR A 408 5.22 -5.15 9.14
N ILE A 409 4.05 -4.76 9.64
CA ILE A 409 3.85 -4.40 11.06
C ILE A 409 4.13 -5.58 11.98
N THR A 410 3.67 -6.79 11.64
CA THR A 410 3.93 -8.00 12.45
C THR A 410 5.43 -8.35 12.55
N LEU A 411 6.23 -7.95 11.55
CA LEU A 411 7.66 -8.23 11.47
C LEU A 411 8.55 -7.10 12.00
N ASN A 412 8.07 -5.86 11.93
CA ASN A 412 8.91 -4.67 12.15
C ASN A 412 8.33 -3.65 13.14
N GLY A 413 7.06 -3.80 13.54
CA GLY A 413 6.34 -2.79 14.33
C GLY A 413 5.88 -1.59 13.50
N SER A 414 5.36 -0.57 14.15
CA SER A 414 4.96 0.72 13.59
C SER A 414 4.89 1.79 14.69
N ASN A 415 4.80 3.07 14.30
CA ASN A 415 4.59 4.17 15.23
C ASN A 415 3.31 3.98 16.08
N THR A 416 2.27 3.39 15.52
CA THR A 416 1.01 3.10 16.22
C THR A 416 1.22 2.08 17.34
N VAL A 417 2.04 1.04 17.09
CA VAL A 417 2.43 0.04 18.12
C VAL A 417 3.10 0.71 19.31
N GLU A 418 4.06 1.60 19.04
CA GLU A 418 4.78 2.34 20.09
C GLU A 418 3.86 3.33 20.82
N TYR A 419 2.99 4.01 20.09
CA TYR A 419 2.06 5.01 20.64
C TYR A 419 1.08 4.42 21.66
N PHE A 420 0.53 3.22 21.39
CA PHE A 420 -0.41 2.54 22.27
C PHE A 420 0.24 1.50 23.18
N ASP A 421 1.54 1.25 23.07
CA ASP A 421 2.24 0.15 23.74
C ASP A 421 1.51 -1.19 23.56
N CYS A 422 1.09 -1.46 22.32
CA CYS A 422 0.25 -2.60 21.97
C CYS A 422 0.90 -3.43 20.87
N ALA A 423 1.58 -4.51 21.23
CA ALA A 423 2.29 -5.35 20.27
C ALA A 423 1.33 -6.11 19.35
N PRO A 424 1.63 -6.21 18.03
CA PRO A 424 0.89 -7.07 17.12
C PRO A 424 1.18 -8.55 17.40
N PRO A 425 0.31 -9.49 16.96
CA PRO A 425 0.64 -10.91 16.94
C PRO A 425 1.87 -11.15 16.06
N SER A 426 2.57 -12.27 16.29
CA SER A 426 3.65 -12.67 15.37
C SER A 426 3.09 -12.97 13.98
N PHE A 427 3.91 -12.80 12.94
CA PHE A 427 3.50 -13.09 11.56
C PHE A 427 3.01 -14.54 11.41
N ASP A 428 3.76 -15.50 11.96
CA ASP A 428 3.44 -16.92 11.85
C ASP A 428 2.08 -17.25 12.50
N LEU A 429 1.77 -16.60 13.62
CA LEU A 429 0.48 -16.76 14.28
C LEU A 429 -0.65 -16.13 13.47
N TRP A 430 -0.42 -14.94 12.87
CA TRP A 430 -1.43 -14.24 12.07
C TRP A 430 -1.82 -15.02 10.83
N VAL A 431 -0.89 -15.70 10.16
CA VAL A 431 -1.16 -16.51 8.95
C VAL A 431 -1.45 -18.00 9.28
N SER A 432 -1.50 -18.38 10.56
CA SER A 432 -1.60 -19.78 10.99
C SER A 432 -2.87 -20.52 10.52
N GLN A 433 -3.93 -19.78 10.18
CA GLN A 433 -5.18 -20.39 9.69
C GLN A 433 -5.04 -20.92 8.24
N GLY A 434 -3.94 -20.59 7.56
CA GLY A 434 -3.69 -21.01 6.18
C GLY A 434 -4.54 -20.30 5.14
N PRO A 435 -4.30 -20.59 3.86
CA PRO A 435 -5.04 -19.97 2.76
C PRO A 435 -6.49 -20.46 2.73
N ARG A 436 -7.41 -19.56 2.41
CA ARG A 436 -8.82 -19.91 2.14
C ARG A 436 -9.06 -19.76 0.64
N ALA A 437 -9.77 -20.71 0.03
CA ALA A 437 -10.30 -20.50 -1.30
C ALA A 437 -11.50 -19.56 -1.20
N PHE A 438 -11.46 -18.42 -1.86
CA PHE A 438 -12.67 -17.66 -2.13
C PHE A 438 -13.48 -18.43 -3.21
N ASN A 439 -14.65 -18.93 -2.82
CA ASN A 439 -15.61 -19.53 -3.72
C ASN A 439 -16.37 -18.44 -4.48
#